data_2e1268711925f065b3af1493af162886
#
_entry.id   2e1268711925f065b3af1493af162886
#
_cell.length_a   1.000
_cell.length_b   1.000
_cell.length_c   1.000
_cell.angle_alpha   90.00
_cell.angle_beta   90.00
_cell.angle_gamma   90.00
#
_symmetry.space_group_name_H-M   'P 1'
#
loop_
_entity.id
_entity.type
_entity.pdbx_description
1 polymer ?
#
loop_
_entity_poly.entity_id
_entity_poly.type
_entity_poly.pdbx_seq_one_letter_code
_entity_poly.pdbx_strand_id
1 'polypeptide(L)' 'MQQIAITTEYIKLDSFLKLAGVVGSGGQSKVLIKDGEVLVDDQECTMRGKKLYPGARVQVLGNIYEVVGS' A
#
# COMPACT_ATOMS: atom_id res chain seq x y z
N MET A 1 2.93 -12.47 -6.44
CA MET A 1 2.22 -11.20 -6.16
C MET A 1 0.93 -11.51 -5.43
N GLN A 2 0.70 -10.83 -4.32
CA GLN A 2 -0.50 -11.05 -3.51
C GLN A 2 -1.56 -10.02 -3.87
N GLN A 3 -2.78 -10.46 -4.11
CA GLN A 3 -3.90 -9.58 -4.43
C GLN A 3 -4.67 -9.25 -3.16
N ILE A 4 -4.96 -7.95 -2.96
CA ILE A 4 -5.71 -7.47 -1.80
C ILE A 4 -6.97 -6.79 -2.31
N ALA A 5 -8.12 -7.37 -1.97
CA ALA A 5 -9.41 -6.86 -2.43
C ALA A 5 -9.87 -5.68 -1.56
N ILE A 6 -10.41 -4.66 -2.21
CA ILE A 6 -11.05 -3.53 -1.54
C ILE A 6 -12.49 -3.43 -2.00
N THR A 7 -13.37 -2.90 -1.15
CA THR A 7 -14.79 -2.72 -1.45
C THR A 7 -15.14 -1.27 -1.73
N THR A 8 -14.16 -0.39 -1.64
CA THR A 8 -14.32 1.05 -1.86
C THR A 8 -13.73 1.43 -3.22
N GLU A 9 -13.98 2.66 -3.65
CA GLU A 9 -13.44 3.16 -4.92
C GLU A 9 -11.92 3.18 -4.92
N TYR A 10 -11.33 3.56 -3.79
CA TYR A 10 -9.88 3.57 -3.60
C TYR A 10 -9.56 3.29 -2.15
N ILE A 11 -8.26 3.08 -1.86
CA ILE A 11 -7.76 2.96 -0.50
C ILE A 11 -6.50 3.81 -0.38
N LYS A 12 -6.32 4.46 0.76
CA LYS A 12 -5.10 5.22 1.00
C LYS A 12 -3.93 4.27 1.28
N LEU A 13 -2.73 4.67 0.89
CA LEU A 13 -1.54 3.82 1.00
C LEU A 13 -1.30 3.30 2.41
N ASP A 14 -1.40 4.16 3.43
CA ASP A 14 -1.18 3.74 4.82
C ASP A 14 -2.23 2.71 5.26
N SER A 15 -3.47 2.90 4.87
CA SER A 15 -4.54 1.94 5.17
C SER A 15 -4.32 0.62 4.42
N PHE A 16 -3.81 0.70 3.20
CA PHE A 16 -3.52 -0.49 2.40
C PHE A 16 -2.46 -1.36 3.07
N LEU A 17 -1.41 -0.76 3.60
CA LEU A 17 -0.35 -1.53 4.28
C LEU A 17 -0.88 -2.25 5.51
N LYS A 18 -1.82 -1.66 6.22
CA LYS A 18 -2.48 -2.33 7.35
C LYS A 18 -3.37 -3.47 6.86
N LEU A 19 -4.16 -3.22 5.82
CA LEU A 19 -5.07 -4.23 5.27
C LEU A 19 -4.30 -5.44 4.76
N ALA A 20 -3.16 -5.21 4.12
CA ALA A 20 -2.31 -6.28 3.57
C ALA A 20 -1.53 -7.03 4.66
N GLY A 21 -1.58 -6.57 5.90
CA GLY A 21 -0.85 -7.21 7.00
C GLY A 21 0.63 -6.92 7.03
N VAL A 22 1.08 -5.91 6.27
CA VAL A 22 2.49 -5.51 6.25
C VAL A 22 2.88 -4.89 7.58
N VAL A 23 1.96 -4.12 8.15
CA VAL A 23 2.18 -3.43 9.42
C VAL A 23 0.99 -3.66 10.35
N GLY A 24 1.20 -3.51 11.65
CA GLY A 24 0.14 -3.68 12.65
C GLY A 24 -0.53 -2.39 13.06
N SER A 25 0.00 -1.23 12.66
CA SER A 25 -0.55 0.06 13.09
C SER A 25 -0.28 1.13 12.04
N GLY A 26 -1.05 2.23 12.12
CA GLY A 26 -0.83 3.39 11.26
C GLY A 26 0.52 4.05 11.47
N GLY A 27 1.04 4.01 12.71
CA GLY A 27 2.35 4.56 13.01
C GLY A 27 3.47 3.83 12.27
N GLN A 28 3.39 2.50 12.19
CA GLN A 28 4.35 1.70 11.43
C GLN A 28 4.26 1.99 9.94
N SER A 29 3.05 2.14 9.41
CA SER A 29 2.85 2.52 8.00
C SER A 29 3.55 3.84 7.70
N LYS A 30 3.35 4.82 8.56
CA LYS A 30 3.91 6.16 8.39
C LYS A 30 5.43 6.11 8.30
N VAL A 31 6.07 5.33 9.17
CA VAL A 31 7.53 5.21 9.19
C VAL A 31 8.04 4.58 7.90
N LEU A 32 7.45 3.46 7.47
CA LEU A 32 7.86 2.78 6.24
C LEU A 32 7.73 3.68 5.01
N ILE A 33 6.61 4.39 4.91
CA ILE A 33 6.34 5.26 3.77
C ILE A 33 7.33 6.43 3.76
N LYS A 34 7.51 7.06 4.91
CA LYS A 34 8.41 8.22 5.04
C LYS A 34 9.86 7.86 4.72
N ASP A 35 10.28 6.65 5.09
CA ASP A 35 11.66 6.19 4.88
C ASP A 35 11.94 5.75 3.45
N GLY A 36 10.94 5.84 2.55
CA GLY A 36 11.12 5.47 1.16
C GLY A 36 11.14 3.97 0.89
N GLU A 37 10.63 3.18 1.83
CA GLU A 37 10.62 1.72 1.71
C GLU A 37 9.46 1.19 0.86
N VAL A 38 8.60 2.08 0.36
CA VAL A 38 7.38 1.70 -0.36
C VAL A 38 7.42 2.24 -1.78
N LEU A 39 7.21 1.35 -2.75
CA LEU A 39 7.06 1.71 -4.16
C LEU A 39 5.60 1.52 -4.56
N VAL A 40 5.06 2.49 -5.28
CA VAL A 40 3.73 2.39 -5.88
C VAL A 40 3.91 2.48 -7.39
N ASP A 41 3.49 1.44 -8.11
CA ASP A 41 3.67 1.34 -9.56
C ASP A 41 5.12 1.62 -9.97
N ASP A 42 6.05 0.99 -9.26
CA ASP A 42 7.50 1.05 -9.47
C ASP A 42 8.13 2.41 -9.15
N GLN A 43 7.41 3.30 -8.48
CA GLN A 43 7.94 4.60 -8.08
C GLN A 43 7.90 4.74 -6.56
N GLU A 44 8.99 5.24 -5.98
CA GLU A 44 9.04 5.51 -4.55
C GLU A 44 7.95 6.50 -4.18
N CYS A 45 7.18 6.17 -3.16
CA CYS A 45 6.08 7.00 -2.70
C CYS A 45 6.25 7.28 -1.21
N THR A 46 6.36 8.57 -0.86
CA THR A 46 6.47 9.00 0.53
C THR A 46 5.18 9.65 1.05
N MET A 47 4.12 9.60 0.26
CA MET A 47 2.82 10.16 0.62
C MET A 47 1.92 9.08 1.20
N ARG A 48 1.72 9.11 2.52
CA ARG A 48 0.87 8.10 3.18
C ARG A 48 -0.59 8.17 2.75
N GLY A 49 -1.02 9.34 2.27
CA GLY A 49 -2.39 9.55 1.80
C GLY A 49 -2.59 9.27 0.31
N LYS A 50 -1.59 8.70 -0.35
CA LYS A 50 -1.70 8.36 -1.76
C LYS A 50 -2.89 7.45 -2.00
N LYS A 51 -3.79 7.85 -2.90
CA LYS A 51 -4.97 7.05 -3.25
C LYS A 51 -4.57 5.92 -4.20
N LEU A 52 -4.94 4.71 -3.83
CA LEU A 52 -4.66 3.51 -4.63
C LEU A 52 -5.99 2.99 -5.18
N TYR A 53 -6.05 2.86 -6.50
CA TYR A 53 -7.22 2.33 -7.19
C TYR A 53 -6.98 0.88 -7.60
N PRO A 54 -8.01 0.10 -7.89
CA PRO A 54 -7.82 -1.26 -8.41
C PRO A 54 -6.86 -1.25 -9.60
N GLY A 55 -5.89 -2.15 -9.58
CA GLY A 55 -4.80 -2.20 -10.55
C GLY A 55 -3.49 -1.64 -10.04
N ALA A 56 -3.49 -0.86 -8.98
CA ALA A 56 -2.28 -0.31 -8.40
C ALA A 56 -1.43 -1.43 -7.79
N ARG A 57 -0.12 -1.32 -7.91
CA ARG A 57 0.82 -2.27 -7.33
C ARG A 57 1.68 -1.59 -6.28
N VAL A 58 1.84 -2.25 -5.14
CA VAL A 58 2.61 -1.76 -4.02
C VAL A 58 3.72 -2.76 -3.73
N GLN A 59 4.96 -2.29 -3.74
CA GLN A 59 6.11 -3.11 -3.39
C GLN A 59 6.69 -2.60 -2.09
N VAL A 60 6.85 -3.49 -1.13
CA VAL A 60 7.38 -3.15 0.19
C VAL A 60 7.99 -4.39 0.84
N LEU A 61 9.15 -4.22 1.45
CA LEU A 61 9.85 -5.29 2.19
C LEU A 61 10.00 -6.57 1.36
N GLY A 62 10.30 -6.43 0.07
CA GLY A 62 10.55 -7.55 -0.82
C GLY A 62 9.30 -8.25 -1.35
N ASN A 63 8.12 -7.77 -1.02
CA ASN A 63 6.86 -8.34 -1.49
C ASN A 63 6.12 -7.37 -2.39
N ILE A 64 5.35 -7.92 -3.33
CA ILE A 64 4.52 -7.13 -4.23
C ILE A 64 3.06 -7.45 -3.97
N TYR A 65 2.26 -6.41 -3.84
CA TYR A 65 0.82 -6.50 -3.60
C TYR A 65 0.09 -5.76 -4.70
N GLU A 66 -1.06 -6.28 -5.11
CA GLU A 66 -1.92 -5.63 -6.09
C GLU A 66 -3.26 -5.30 -5.47
N VAL A 67 -3.73 -4.07 -5.66
CA VAL A 67 -5.08 -3.66 -5.24
C VAL A 67 -6.07 -4.20 -6.27
N VAL A 68 -7.08 -4.92 -5.81
CA VAL A 68 -8.14 -5.41 -6.69
C VAL A 68 -9.49 -4.99 -6.15
N GLY A 69 -10.45 -4.75 -7.07
CA GLY A 69 -11.82 -4.47 -6.70
C GLY A 69 -12.54 -5.78 -6.40
N SER A 70 -13.43 -5.75 -5.44
CA SER A 70 -14.24 -6.91 -5.11
C SER A 70 -15.61 -6.87 -5.79
#